data_4642b7a6213b7437f5f335e546ae831e
#
_entry.id   4642b7a6213b7437f5f335e546ae831e
#
_cell.length_a   1.000
_cell.length_b   1.000
_cell.length_c   1.000
_cell.angle_alpha   90.00
_cell.angle_beta   90.00
_cell.angle_gamma   90.00
#
_symmetry.space_group_name_H-M   'P 1'
#
loop_
_entity.id
_entity.type
_entity.pdbx_description
1 polymer ?
#
loop_
_entity_poly.entity_id
_entity_poly.type
_entity_poly.pdbx_seq_one_letter_code
_entity_poly.pdbx_strand_id
1 'polypeptide(L)'
;MTRFLIVWSVFSVRKWLQQLGRREPVLTEYGHKFGQKVIRGAMRYVSMPLLLKTVSVLCRLQLSGRRYRGRTAVATQNFRCLTGAEGRIDAGSIALRRQLLEMGATWGQHQATMAEMQACVRELDAVVAPLLAQKTPVVLAPLHCISDILAAMVGAGVTPGKASVMVSSSAESYTAASRKMGSVALSYCSIHQDNTSLASEMMALVTNVSEGRENMIIFPDIPADYTVQTHEAQSGKISCRLFGRPAKLHSGVQRFSRIVGARVVFYHLYYQRGIKIKIYSPVLPKEVPKTLPLIIENTLRDYPQDWLLWHSHSLYFINH
;
A
#
# COMPACT_ATOMS: atom_id res chain seq x y z
N MET A 1 -2.30 -11.34 32.06
CA MET A 1 -0.95 -10.81 32.29
C MET A 1 0.11 -11.43 31.39
N THR A 2 0.24 -12.74 31.30
CA THR A 2 1.29 -13.46 30.51
C THR A 2 1.31 -13.09 29.01
N ARG A 3 0.13 -12.98 28.37
CA ARG A 3 0.02 -12.60 26.95
C ARG A 3 0.43 -11.16 26.65
N PHE A 4 0.22 -10.26 27.62
CA PHE A 4 0.67 -8.86 27.53
C PHE A 4 2.20 -8.77 27.62
N LEU A 5 2.81 -9.54 28.50
CA LEU A 5 4.26 -9.61 28.64
C LEU A 5 4.95 -10.15 27.38
N ILE A 6 4.35 -11.14 26.70
CA ILE A 6 4.87 -11.67 25.42
C ILE A 6 4.86 -10.59 24.35
N VAL A 7 3.75 -9.88 24.19
CA VAL A 7 3.64 -8.78 23.18
C VAL A 7 4.62 -7.66 23.50
N TRP A 8 4.73 -7.26 24.76
CA TRP A 8 5.68 -6.23 25.20
C TRP A 8 7.13 -6.67 24.99
N SER A 9 7.47 -7.94 25.28
CA SER A 9 8.80 -8.50 25.05
C SER A 9 9.17 -8.50 23.57
N VAL A 10 8.25 -8.88 22.68
CA VAL A 10 8.48 -8.85 21.23
C VAL A 10 8.80 -7.45 20.72
N PHE A 11 8.04 -6.44 21.17
CA PHE A 11 8.31 -5.04 20.80
C PHE A 11 9.61 -4.51 21.40
N SER A 12 9.91 -4.87 22.64
CA SER A 12 11.13 -4.45 23.34
C SER A 12 12.38 -5.06 22.73
N VAL A 13 12.37 -6.36 22.42
CA VAL A 13 13.45 -7.07 21.73
C VAL A 13 13.70 -6.47 20.35
N ARG A 14 12.66 -6.17 19.58
CA ARG A 14 12.81 -5.51 18.27
C ARG A 14 13.43 -4.12 18.38
N LYS A 15 13.04 -3.31 19.35
CA LYS A 15 13.61 -1.99 19.59
C LYS A 15 15.08 -2.07 20.00
N TRP A 16 15.42 -3.04 20.82
CA TRP A 16 16.78 -3.31 21.25
C TRP A 16 17.66 -3.80 20.09
N LEU A 17 17.15 -4.72 19.26
CA LEU A 17 17.82 -5.18 18.04
C LEU A 17 18.04 -4.05 17.01
N GLN A 18 17.10 -3.12 16.87
CA GLN A 18 17.27 -1.95 16.01
C GLN A 18 18.33 -0.97 16.53
N GLN A 19 18.52 -0.90 17.84
CA GLN A 19 19.57 -0.06 18.45
C GLN A 19 20.96 -0.72 18.35
N LEU A 20 21.05 -2.04 18.50
CA LEU A 20 22.30 -2.80 18.29
C LEU A 20 22.76 -2.77 16.83
N GLY A 21 21.83 -2.76 15.88
CA GLY A 21 22.10 -2.74 14.44
C GLY A 21 22.85 -1.53 13.89
N ARG A 22 23.11 -0.54 14.74
CA ARG A 22 23.95 0.61 14.37
C ARG A 22 25.46 0.41 14.67
N ARG A 23 25.84 -0.68 15.31
CA ARG A 23 27.23 -0.81 15.82
C ARG A 23 28.11 -1.85 15.15
N GLU A 24 27.55 -2.94 14.55
CA GLU A 24 28.36 -3.90 13.79
C GLU A 24 27.55 -4.76 12.80
N PRO A 25 27.95 -4.92 11.52
CA PRO A 25 27.11 -5.55 10.48
C PRO A 25 26.92 -7.06 10.61
N VAL A 26 27.86 -7.80 11.19
CA VAL A 26 27.77 -9.28 11.28
C VAL A 26 26.89 -9.73 12.44
N LEU A 27 27.01 -9.13 13.61
CA LEU A 27 26.14 -9.39 14.77
C LEU A 27 24.69 -9.01 14.49
N THR A 28 24.46 -8.03 13.57
CA THR A 28 23.14 -7.57 13.17
C THR A 28 22.37 -8.58 12.33
N GLU A 29 23.03 -9.33 11.46
CA GLU A 29 22.37 -10.33 10.62
C GLU A 29 21.88 -11.53 11.45
N TYR A 30 22.70 -12.01 12.36
CA TYR A 30 22.30 -13.09 13.28
C TYR A 30 21.21 -12.65 14.26
N GLY A 31 21.33 -11.46 14.83
CA GLY A 31 20.31 -10.88 15.70
C GLY A 31 18.98 -10.64 14.97
N HIS A 32 19.03 -10.25 13.69
CA HIS A 32 17.85 -10.07 12.86
C HIS A 32 17.15 -11.40 12.55
N LYS A 33 17.90 -12.44 12.18
CA LYS A 33 17.40 -13.78 11.93
C LYS A 33 16.80 -14.42 13.19
N PHE A 34 17.45 -14.24 14.35
CA PHE A 34 16.94 -14.71 15.63
C PHE A 34 15.64 -13.98 16.03
N GLY A 35 15.64 -12.65 15.93
CA GLY A 35 14.45 -11.83 16.19
C GLY A 35 13.26 -12.21 15.29
N GLN A 36 13.50 -12.50 14.01
CA GLN A 36 12.48 -13.01 13.09
C GLN A 36 11.91 -14.37 13.53
N LYS A 37 12.76 -15.30 13.98
CA LYS A 37 12.30 -16.61 14.50
C LYS A 37 11.44 -16.47 15.75
N VAL A 38 11.84 -15.59 16.68
CA VAL A 38 11.09 -15.32 17.92
C VAL A 38 9.72 -14.69 17.60
N ILE A 39 9.68 -13.71 16.70
CA ILE A 39 8.44 -13.06 16.31
C ILE A 39 7.53 -14.04 15.54
N ARG A 40 8.09 -14.87 14.67
CA ARG A 40 7.34 -15.93 13.97
C ARG A 40 6.74 -16.92 14.97
N GLY A 41 7.51 -17.35 15.96
CA GLY A 41 7.01 -18.19 17.05
C GLY A 41 5.88 -17.53 17.82
N ALA A 42 6.05 -16.27 18.23
CA ALA A 42 5.02 -15.51 18.96
C ALA A 42 3.73 -15.31 18.13
N MET A 43 3.84 -15.02 16.84
CA MET A 43 2.68 -14.83 15.95
C MET A 43 1.83 -16.09 15.77
N ARG A 44 2.41 -17.28 15.94
CA ARG A 44 1.63 -18.55 15.89
C ARG A 44 0.63 -18.70 17.03
N TYR A 45 0.92 -18.09 18.18
CA TYR A 45 0.13 -18.26 19.41
C TYR A 45 -0.76 -17.05 19.76
N VAL A 46 -0.59 -15.94 19.07
CA VAL A 46 -1.32 -14.71 19.38
C VAL A 46 -2.18 -14.29 18.18
N SER A 47 -3.49 -14.16 18.40
CA SER A 47 -4.40 -13.74 17.34
C SER A 47 -4.12 -12.31 16.88
N MET A 48 -4.16 -12.06 15.58
CA MET A 48 -3.93 -10.74 14.98
C MET A 48 -4.87 -9.67 15.55
N PRO A 49 -6.19 -9.89 15.73
CA PRO A 49 -7.08 -8.92 16.34
C PRO A 49 -6.64 -8.48 17.74
N LEU A 50 -6.12 -9.41 18.56
CA LEU A 50 -5.62 -9.08 19.90
C LEU A 50 -4.35 -8.22 19.83
N LEU A 51 -3.42 -8.52 18.92
CA LEU A 51 -2.22 -7.71 18.69
C LEU A 51 -2.59 -6.28 18.27
N LEU A 52 -3.51 -6.14 17.33
CA LEU A 52 -3.95 -4.84 16.84
C LEU A 52 -4.69 -4.03 17.91
N LYS A 53 -5.53 -4.67 18.72
CA LYS A 53 -6.20 -4.04 19.86
C LYS A 53 -5.17 -3.55 20.88
N THR A 54 -4.18 -4.37 21.21
CA THR A 54 -3.10 -4.00 22.14
C THR A 54 -2.32 -2.79 21.62
N VAL A 55 -1.94 -2.79 20.34
CA VAL A 55 -1.25 -1.64 19.73
C VAL A 55 -2.10 -0.38 19.77
N SER A 56 -3.39 -0.48 19.47
CA SER A 56 -4.31 0.66 19.53
C SER A 56 -4.39 1.25 20.95
N VAL A 57 -4.47 0.40 21.97
CA VAL A 57 -4.47 0.84 23.39
C VAL A 57 -3.13 1.49 23.74
N LEU A 58 -2.00 0.89 23.37
CA LEU A 58 -0.67 1.45 23.63
C LEU A 58 -0.46 2.82 22.97
N CYS A 59 -0.99 3.00 21.75
CA CYS A 59 -0.97 4.30 21.07
C CYS A 59 -1.84 5.33 21.77
N ARG A 60 -3.06 4.97 22.20
CA ARG A 60 -3.96 5.85 22.95
C ARG A 60 -3.33 6.30 24.28
N LEU A 61 -2.68 5.39 24.99
CA LEU A 61 -1.95 5.67 26.24
C LEU A 61 -0.60 6.35 26.00
N GLN A 62 -0.24 6.65 24.75
CA GLN A 62 1.02 7.27 24.36
C GLN A 62 2.28 6.48 24.78
N LEU A 63 2.13 5.22 25.12
CA LEU A 63 3.25 4.30 25.43
C LEU A 63 3.99 3.84 24.18
N SER A 64 3.30 3.87 23.03
CA SER A 64 3.86 3.54 21.72
C SER A 64 3.50 4.63 20.71
N GLY A 65 4.20 4.67 19.57
CA GLY A 65 3.88 5.60 18.48
C GLY A 65 4.28 7.06 18.72
N ARG A 66 5.04 7.38 19.77
CA ARG A 66 5.45 8.78 20.08
C ARG A 66 6.09 9.52 18.93
N ARG A 67 6.87 8.82 18.10
CA ARG A 67 7.52 9.39 16.89
C ARG A 67 6.52 9.86 15.82
N TYR A 68 5.27 9.45 15.92
CA TYR A 68 4.21 9.81 14.96
C TYR A 68 3.30 10.95 15.45
N ARG A 69 3.60 11.59 16.60
CA ARG A 69 2.72 12.65 17.16
C ARG A 69 2.50 13.81 16.19
N GLY A 70 3.58 14.31 15.58
CA GLY A 70 3.47 15.38 14.58
C GLY A 70 2.63 14.93 13.37
N ARG A 71 2.86 13.70 12.88
CA ARG A 71 2.05 13.13 11.80
C ARG A 71 0.58 12.96 12.18
N THR A 72 0.28 12.60 13.42
CA THR A 72 -1.11 12.49 13.93
C THR A 72 -1.82 13.83 13.93
N ALA A 73 -1.14 14.92 14.34
CA ALA A 73 -1.70 16.26 14.29
C ALA A 73 -2.05 16.67 12.86
N VAL A 74 -1.09 16.54 11.93
CA VAL A 74 -1.28 16.84 10.51
C VAL A 74 -2.39 15.97 9.90
N ALA A 75 -2.36 14.66 10.13
CA ALA A 75 -3.36 13.72 9.62
C ALA A 75 -4.77 14.06 10.10
N THR A 76 -4.91 14.41 11.39
CA THR A 76 -6.20 14.81 11.96
C THR A 76 -6.72 16.12 11.36
N GLN A 77 -5.83 17.11 11.20
CA GLN A 77 -6.19 18.37 10.56
C GLN A 77 -6.61 18.16 9.12
N ASN A 78 -5.84 17.40 8.35
CA ASN A 78 -6.14 17.08 6.96
C ASN A 78 -7.47 16.34 6.82
N PHE A 79 -7.74 15.37 7.68
CA PHE A 79 -9.01 14.65 7.71
C PHE A 79 -10.20 15.61 7.91
N ARG A 80 -10.12 16.45 8.95
CA ARG A 80 -11.18 17.41 9.25
C ARG A 80 -11.37 18.43 8.14
N CYS A 81 -10.27 18.98 7.61
CA CYS A 81 -10.34 19.96 6.52
C CYS A 81 -10.89 19.35 5.23
N LEU A 82 -10.57 18.12 4.90
CA LEU A 82 -10.98 17.50 3.65
C LEU A 82 -12.43 17.00 3.72
N THR A 83 -12.78 16.28 4.81
CA THR A 83 -14.08 15.61 4.91
C THR A 83 -15.16 16.46 5.59
N GLY A 84 -14.81 17.51 6.31
CA GLY A 84 -15.70 18.26 7.17
C GLY A 84 -16.15 17.48 8.42
N ALA A 85 -15.68 16.26 8.63
CA ALA A 85 -16.07 15.41 9.74
C ALA A 85 -15.24 15.71 10.99
N GLU A 86 -15.89 15.62 12.16
CA GLU A 86 -15.17 15.61 13.42
C GLU A 86 -14.55 14.24 13.66
N GLY A 87 -13.34 14.20 14.20
CA GLY A 87 -12.65 12.94 14.48
C GLY A 87 -11.14 13.12 14.61
N ARG A 88 -10.48 12.02 14.94
CA ARG A 88 -9.02 11.96 15.06
C ARG A 88 -8.48 10.81 14.21
N ILE A 89 -7.44 11.09 13.44
CA ILE A 89 -6.64 10.11 12.71
C ILE A 89 -5.37 9.85 13.50
N ASP A 90 -5.18 8.65 14.01
CA ASP A 90 -3.97 8.25 14.74
C ASP A 90 -2.94 7.63 13.80
N ALA A 91 -2.04 8.46 13.27
CA ALA A 91 -0.97 8.02 12.37
C ALA A 91 -0.05 6.97 13.02
N GLY A 92 0.11 6.98 14.34
CA GLY A 92 0.87 5.96 15.06
C GLY A 92 0.19 4.60 15.03
N SER A 93 -1.13 4.58 15.29
CA SER A 93 -1.93 3.35 15.20
C SER A 93 -1.95 2.79 13.77
N ILE A 94 -2.14 3.65 12.77
CA ILE A 94 -2.10 3.25 11.35
C ILE A 94 -0.75 2.62 10.99
N ALA A 95 0.36 3.28 11.33
CA ALA A 95 1.70 2.80 10.99
C ALA A 95 2.06 1.48 11.68
N LEU A 96 1.70 1.32 12.95
CA LEU A 96 1.98 0.08 13.68
C LEU A 96 1.06 -1.07 13.24
N ARG A 97 -0.21 -0.79 12.93
CA ARG A 97 -1.13 -1.76 12.34
C ARG A 97 -0.61 -2.25 10.99
N ARG A 98 -0.26 -1.32 10.08
CA ARG A 98 0.38 -1.64 8.80
C ARG A 98 1.54 -2.62 9.01
N GLN A 99 2.47 -2.28 9.90
CA GLN A 99 3.66 -3.09 10.17
C GLN A 99 3.33 -4.49 10.69
N LEU A 100 2.32 -4.64 11.57
CA LEU A 100 1.91 -5.95 12.07
C LEU A 100 1.26 -6.81 10.99
N LEU A 101 0.39 -6.23 10.16
CA LEU A 101 -0.26 -6.96 9.08
C LEU A 101 0.74 -7.39 8.01
N GLU A 102 1.64 -6.50 7.58
CA GLU A 102 2.74 -6.85 6.67
C GLU A 102 3.59 -7.98 7.23
N MET A 103 3.95 -7.90 8.49
CA MET A 103 4.72 -8.93 9.19
C MET A 103 3.99 -10.27 9.21
N GLY A 104 2.67 -10.24 9.51
CA GLY A 104 1.84 -11.45 9.53
C GLY A 104 1.72 -12.12 8.17
N ALA A 105 1.53 -11.34 7.12
CA ALA A 105 1.36 -11.84 5.75
C ALA A 105 2.68 -12.27 5.08
N THR A 106 3.83 -11.84 5.60
CA THR A 106 5.15 -12.12 5.02
C THR A 106 5.94 -13.10 5.89
N TRP A 107 7.06 -12.65 6.44
CA TRP A 107 7.99 -13.51 7.17
C TRP A 107 7.44 -14.08 8.51
N GLY A 108 6.41 -13.47 9.09
CA GLY A 108 5.69 -13.96 10.27
C GLY A 108 4.83 -15.20 9.99
N GLN A 109 4.38 -15.35 8.74
CA GLN A 109 3.56 -16.46 8.26
C GLN A 109 2.37 -16.79 9.20
N HIS A 110 1.64 -15.73 9.59
CA HIS A 110 0.43 -15.86 10.41
C HIS A 110 -0.68 -16.48 9.56
N GLN A 111 -1.08 -17.71 9.86
CA GLN A 111 -1.99 -18.51 9.01
C GLN A 111 -3.29 -17.78 8.66
N ALA A 112 -3.96 -17.18 9.66
CA ALA A 112 -5.21 -16.47 9.40
C ALA A 112 -5.01 -15.27 8.47
N THR A 113 -3.96 -14.46 8.69
CA THR A 113 -3.65 -13.32 7.81
C THR A 113 -3.33 -13.77 6.38
N MET A 114 -2.58 -14.86 6.22
CA MET A 114 -2.30 -15.41 4.90
C MET A 114 -3.54 -15.94 4.21
N ALA A 115 -4.44 -16.60 4.95
CA ALA A 115 -5.72 -17.07 4.42
C ALA A 115 -6.64 -15.91 3.99
N GLU A 116 -6.66 -14.82 4.78
CA GLU A 116 -7.38 -13.59 4.44
C GLU A 116 -6.82 -12.95 3.16
N MET A 117 -5.50 -12.88 3.02
CA MET A 117 -4.84 -12.38 1.80
C MET A 117 -5.19 -13.23 0.58
N GLN A 118 -5.16 -14.56 0.71
CA GLN A 118 -5.56 -15.46 -0.37
C GLN A 118 -7.04 -15.33 -0.73
N ALA A 119 -7.92 -15.06 0.24
CA ALA A 119 -9.31 -14.75 -0.04
C ALA A 119 -9.44 -13.48 -0.88
N CYS A 120 -8.72 -12.39 -0.51
CA CYS A 120 -8.68 -11.17 -1.31
C CYS A 120 -8.16 -11.40 -2.74
N VAL A 121 -7.13 -12.25 -2.91
CA VAL A 121 -6.65 -12.64 -4.24
C VAL A 121 -7.76 -13.31 -5.05
N ARG A 122 -8.45 -14.30 -4.47
CA ARG A 122 -9.55 -15.01 -5.18
C ARG A 122 -10.68 -14.06 -5.58
N GLU A 123 -11.06 -13.14 -4.68
CA GLU A 123 -12.11 -12.14 -4.97
C GLU A 123 -11.70 -11.21 -6.11
N LEU A 124 -10.45 -10.74 -6.13
CA LEU A 124 -9.95 -9.88 -7.20
C LEU A 124 -9.78 -10.65 -8.51
N ASP A 125 -9.31 -11.89 -8.45
CA ASP A 125 -9.11 -12.74 -9.62
C ASP A 125 -10.44 -13.11 -10.30
N ALA A 126 -11.52 -13.23 -9.55
CA ALA A 126 -12.86 -13.42 -10.11
C ALA A 126 -13.29 -12.25 -11.04
N VAL A 127 -12.70 -11.08 -10.89
CA VAL A 127 -12.91 -9.93 -11.78
C VAL A 127 -11.88 -9.87 -12.91
N VAL A 128 -10.61 -10.20 -12.60
CA VAL A 128 -9.48 -10.05 -13.53
C VAL A 128 -9.43 -11.18 -14.56
N ALA A 129 -9.54 -12.45 -14.12
CA ALA A 129 -9.38 -13.60 -14.99
C ALA A 129 -10.37 -13.62 -16.18
N PRO A 130 -11.67 -13.28 -16.01
CA PRO A 130 -12.59 -13.19 -17.15
C PRO A 130 -12.20 -12.12 -18.20
N LEU A 131 -11.63 -11.00 -17.77
CA LEU A 131 -11.18 -9.95 -18.69
C LEU A 131 -9.99 -10.42 -19.52
N LEU A 132 -9.01 -11.06 -18.88
CA LEU A 132 -7.85 -11.62 -19.55
C LEU A 132 -8.23 -12.77 -20.50
N ALA A 133 -9.20 -13.63 -20.11
CA ALA A 133 -9.73 -14.67 -20.99
C ALA A 133 -10.37 -14.09 -22.27
N GLN A 134 -10.93 -12.88 -22.18
CA GLN A 134 -11.47 -12.12 -23.31
C GLN A 134 -10.37 -11.31 -24.06
N LYS A 135 -9.09 -11.55 -23.77
CA LYS A 135 -7.95 -10.81 -24.31
C LYS A 135 -8.02 -9.30 -24.04
N THR A 136 -8.66 -8.92 -22.95
CA THR A 136 -8.72 -7.54 -22.47
C THR A 136 -7.64 -7.32 -21.42
N PRO A 137 -6.59 -6.53 -21.68
CA PRO A 137 -5.55 -6.25 -20.71
C PRO A 137 -6.12 -5.54 -19.47
N VAL A 138 -5.44 -5.70 -18.32
CA VAL A 138 -5.88 -5.13 -17.05
C VAL A 138 -4.76 -4.30 -16.40
N VAL A 139 -5.12 -3.12 -15.92
CA VAL A 139 -4.30 -2.31 -15.03
C VAL A 139 -4.97 -2.32 -13.65
N LEU A 140 -4.24 -2.76 -12.66
CA LEU A 140 -4.68 -2.81 -11.26
C LEU A 140 -4.34 -1.49 -10.58
N ALA A 141 -5.34 -0.87 -9.97
CA ALA A 141 -5.21 0.45 -9.38
C ALA A 141 -5.63 0.44 -7.88
N PRO A 142 -4.78 -0.13 -6.99
CA PRO A 142 -5.05 -0.12 -5.56
C PRO A 142 -4.92 1.27 -4.96
N LEU A 143 -5.71 1.56 -3.90
CA LEU A 143 -5.51 2.73 -3.06
C LEU A 143 -4.59 2.40 -1.88
N HIS A 144 -3.90 3.42 -1.35
CA HIS A 144 -3.00 3.30 -0.19
C HIS A 144 -3.78 3.11 1.11
N CYS A 145 -4.46 1.97 1.23
CA CYS A 145 -5.20 1.60 2.43
C CYS A 145 -4.57 0.38 3.10
N ILE A 146 -4.51 0.36 4.42
CA ILE A 146 -3.90 -0.66 5.28
C ILE A 146 -2.40 -0.82 5.02
N SER A 147 -2.02 -1.24 3.81
CA SER A 147 -0.66 -1.47 3.35
C SER A 147 -0.61 -1.53 1.82
N ASP A 148 0.21 -0.69 1.23
CA ASP A 148 0.56 -0.70 -0.20
C ASP A 148 1.26 -2.02 -0.59
N ILE A 149 2.12 -2.55 0.26
CA ILE A 149 2.80 -3.83 0.04
C ILE A 149 1.77 -4.97 -0.06
N LEU A 150 0.83 -5.06 0.88
CA LEU A 150 -0.20 -6.11 0.85
C LEU A 150 -1.15 -5.93 -0.33
N ALA A 151 -1.51 -4.70 -0.66
CA ALA A 151 -2.32 -4.43 -1.85
C ALA A 151 -1.60 -4.86 -3.13
N ALA A 152 -0.31 -4.55 -3.27
CA ALA A 152 0.50 -5.01 -4.40
C ALA A 152 0.64 -6.55 -4.43
N MET A 153 0.80 -7.21 -3.27
CA MET A 153 0.84 -8.68 -3.19
C MET A 153 -0.47 -9.32 -3.65
N VAL A 154 -1.62 -8.76 -3.28
CA VAL A 154 -2.93 -9.22 -3.77
C VAL A 154 -3.00 -9.07 -5.29
N GLY A 155 -2.63 -7.90 -5.82
CA GLY A 155 -2.63 -7.66 -7.27
C GLY A 155 -1.66 -8.55 -8.05
N ALA A 156 -0.53 -8.94 -7.45
CA ALA A 156 0.41 -9.84 -8.10
C ALA A 156 -0.01 -11.32 -8.02
N GLY A 157 -0.90 -11.65 -7.08
CA GLY A 157 -1.43 -13.00 -6.92
C GLY A 157 -2.55 -13.37 -7.90
N VAL A 158 -3.16 -12.40 -8.60
CA VAL A 158 -4.20 -12.68 -9.59
C VAL A 158 -3.61 -13.08 -10.94
N THR A 159 -4.40 -13.72 -11.79
CA THR A 159 -4.02 -14.10 -13.16
C THR A 159 -3.37 -12.92 -13.90
N PRO A 160 -2.19 -13.11 -14.52
CA PRO A 160 -1.46 -14.36 -14.77
C PRO A 160 -0.49 -14.79 -13.65
N GLY A 161 -0.54 -14.19 -12.47
CA GLY A 161 0.34 -14.52 -11.33
C GLY A 161 1.70 -13.80 -11.38
N LYS A 162 1.79 -12.75 -12.17
CA LYS A 162 2.96 -11.88 -12.32
C LYS A 162 2.52 -10.43 -12.43
N ALA A 163 3.18 -9.53 -11.71
CA ALA A 163 2.89 -8.10 -11.81
C ALA A 163 4.12 -7.22 -11.64
N SER A 164 4.06 -6.04 -12.24
CA SER A 164 5.00 -4.94 -12.00
C SER A 164 4.30 -3.78 -11.29
N VAL A 165 4.94 -3.23 -10.25
CA VAL A 165 4.48 -2.03 -9.54
C VAL A 165 5.25 -0.83 -10.04
N MET A 166 4.54 0.20 -10.47
CA MET A 166 5.14 1.50 -10.78
C MET A 166 5.45 2.25 -9.48
N VAL A 167 6.71 2.62 -9.30
CA VAL A 167 7.18 3.35 -8.12
C VAL A 167 7.92 4.62 -8.50
N SER A 168 7.77 5.67 -7.70
CA SER A 168 8.44 6.97 -7.90
C SER A 168 9.79 7.07 -7.19
N SER A 169 10.14 6.11 -6.34
CA SER A 169 11.43 6.03 -5.66
C SER A 169 12.39 5.12 -6.41
N SER A 170 13.70 5.27 -6.16
CA SER A 170 14.69 4.34 -6.71
C SER A 170 14.35 2.90 -6.31
N ALA A 171 14.44 1.96 -7.26
CA ALA A 171 14.16 0.54 -7.00
C ALA A 171 15.04 -0.07 -5.90
N GLU A 172 16.18 0.55 -5.62
CA GLU A 172 17.14 0.20 -4.56
C GLU A 172 16.58 0.40 -3.15
N SER A 173 15.64 1.36 -2.96
CA SER A 173 14.96 1.57 -1.67
C SER A 173 14.08 0.37 -1.28
N TYR A 174 13.73 -0.49 -2.24
CA TYR A 174 13.04 -1.76 -2.00
C TYR A 174 14.08 -2.87 -1.97
N THR A 175 14.61 -3.19 -0.80
CA THR A 175 15.66 -4.19 -0.63
C THR A 175 15.28 -5.55 -1.24
N ALA A 176 16.28 -6.31 -1.74
CA ALA A 176 16.08 -7.66 -2.26
C ALA A 176 15.37 -8.59 -1.26
N ALA A 177 15.50 -8.34 0.04
CA ALA A 177 14.80 -9.03 1.11
C ALA A 177 13.29 -8.74 1.10
N SER A 178 12.87 -7.49 0.86
CA SER A 178 11.45 -7.13 0.73
C SER A 178 10.80 -7.80 -0.49
N ARG A 179 11.56 -7.97 -1.56
CA ARG A 179 11.09 -8.58 -2.83
C ARG A 179 10.84 -10.08 -2.71
N LYS A 180 11.62 -10.78 -1.86
CA LYS A 180 11.52 -12.26 -1.67
C LYS A 180 10.48 -12.68 -0.64
N MET A 181 9.88 -11.73 0.10
CA MET A 181 9.12 -12.04 1.30
C MET A 181 7.72 -12.63 1.08
N GLY A 182 7.19 -12.67 -0.13
CA GLY A 182 5.81 -13.12 -0.34
C GLY A 182 5.63 -14.30 -1.28
N SER A 183 6.70 -14.91 -1.83
CA SER A 183 6.61 -15.95 -2.89
C SER A 183 5.78 -15.51 -4.11
N VAL A 184 5.60 -14.20 -4.31
CA VAL A 184 4.82 -13.62 -5.40
C VAL A 184 5.78 -13.02 -6.42
N ALA A 185 5.53 -13.23 -7.71
CA ALA A 185 6.32 -12.66 -8.80
C ALA A 185 5.99 -11.17 -8.98
N LEU A 186 6.57 -10.33 -8.13
CA LEU A 186 6.40 -8.89 -8.11
C LEU A 186 7.70 -8.19 -8.53
N SER A 187 7.63 -7.43 -9.62
CA SER A 187 8.70 -6.56 -10.10
C SER A 187 8.39 -5.09 -9.77
N TYR A 188 9.42 -4.26 -9.77
CA TYR A 188 9.27 -2.81 -9.57
C TYR A 188 9.81 -2.07 -10.78
N CYS A 189 8.98 -1.25 -11.41
CA CYS A 189 9.36 -0.32 -12.47
C CYS A 189 9.52 1.08 -11.83
N SER A 190 10.77 1.53 -11.71
CA SER A 190 11.07 2.86 -11.15
C SER A 190 11.00 3.91 -12.26
N ILE A 191 10.16 4.93 -12.04
CA ILE A 191 10.11 6.13 -12.91
C ILE A 191 11.04 7.25 -12.42
N HIS A 192 12.04 6.92 -11.59
CA HIS A 192 13.02 7.88 -11.11
C HIS A 192 13.91 8.39 -12.24
N GLN A 193 14.34 9.67 -12.16
CA GLN A 193 15.13 10.33 -13.22
C GLN A 193 16.45 9.63 -13.55
N ASP A 194 17.06 8.95 -12.59
CA ASP A 194 18.34 8.26 -12.75
C ASP A 194 18.22 6.86 -13.39
N ASN A 195 17.00 6.43 -13.75
CA ASN A 195 16.81 5.14 -14.41
C ASN A 195 17.11 5.24 -15.91
N THR A 196 18.33 4.93 -16.29
CA THR A 196 18.79 4.93 -17.71
C THR A 196 18.14 3.83 -18.56
N SER A 197 17.60 2.79 -17.93
CA SER A 197 16.91 1.67 -18.62
C SER A 197 15.39 1.87 -18.71
N LEU A 198 14.85 2.98 -18.20
CA LEU A 198 13.40 3.22 -18.11
C LEU A 198 12.65 3.01 -19.42
N ALA A 199 13.20 3.49 -20.53
CA ALA A 199 12.53 3.39 -21.83
C ALA A 199 12.38 1.92 -22.27
N SER A 200 13.42 1.10 -22.13
CA SER A 200 13.40 -0.32 -22.49
C SER A 200 12.53 -1.13 -21.53
N GLU A 201 12.59 -0.84 -20.24
CA GLU A 201 11.72 -1.47 -19.23
C GLU A 201 10.24 -1.16 -19.49
N MET A 202 9.91 0.10 -19.80
CA MET A 202 8.54 0.50 -20.13
C MET A 202 8.03 -0.15 -21.42
N MET A 203 8.87 -0.27 -22.47
CA MET A 203 8.49 -0.97 -23.72
C MET A 203 8.20 -2.45 -23.45
N ALA A 204 9.06 -3.14 -22.72
CA ALA A 204 8.84 -4.53 -22.34
C ALA A 204 7.56 -4.70 -21.50
N LEU A 205 7.31 -3.79 -20.55
CA LEU A 205 6.14 -3.80 -19.70
C LEU A 205 4.85 -3.56 -20.50
N VAL A 206 4.83 -2.58 -21.39
CA VAL A 206 3.70 -2.31 -22.30
C VAL A 206 3.36 -3.56 -23.11
N THR A 207 4.37 -4.22 -23.70
CA THR A 207 4.19 -5.45 -24.46
C THR A 207 3.63 -6.58 -23.60
N ASN A 208 4.23 -6.84 -22.43
CA ASN A 208 3.79 -7.91 -21.54
C ASN A 208 2.34 -7.71 -21.03
N VAL A 209 1.98 -6.47 -20.67
CA VAL A 209 0.64 -6.15 -20.19
C VAL A 209 -0.38 -6.24 -21.35
N SER A 210 -0.05 -5.74 -22.53
CA SER A 210 -0.93 -5.81 -23.72
C SER A 210 -1.23 -7.25 -24.12
N GLU A 211 -0.30 -8.17 -23.91
CA GLU A 211 -0.45 -9.59 -24.21
C GLU A 211 -1.01 -10.42 -23.04
N GLY A 212 -1.33 -9.78 -21.91
CA GLY A 212 -1.86 -10.44 -20.73
C GLY A 212 -0.88 -11.37 -20.00
N ARG A 213 0.43 -11.21 -20.25
CA ARG A 213 1.50 -11.99 -19.59
C ARG A 213 1.89 -11.43 -18.21
N GLU A 214 1.51 -10.19 -17.93
CA GLU A 214 1.86 -9.49 -16.71
C GLU A 214 0.80 -8.43 -16.39
N ASN A 215 0.48 -8.23 -15.11
CA ASN A 215 -0.37 -7.13 -14.66
C ASN A 215 0.48 -5.90 -14.31
N MET A 216 -0.05 -4.71 -14.60
CA MET A 216 0.51 -3.45 -14.11
C MET A 216 -0.23 -2.97 -12.89
N ILE A 217 0.49 -2.64 -11.83
CA ILE A 217 -0.06 -2.07 -10.60
C ILE A 217 0.38 -0.61 -10.46
N ILE A 218 -0.58 0.30 -10.39
CA ILE A 218 -0.33 1.75 -10.25
C ILE A 218 -1.23 2.28 -9.13
N PHE A 219 -0.64 2.86 -8.10
CA PHE A 219 -1.36 3.52 -7.02
C PHE A 219 -1.80 4.93 -7.45
N PRO A 220 -3.11 5.19 -7.63
CA PRO A 220 -3.58 6.43 -8.26
C PRO A 220 -3.87 7.55 -7.27
N ASP A 221 -3.91 7.27 -5.97
CA ASP A 221 -4.31 8.17 -4.90
C ASP A 221 -3.15 8.96 -4.27
N ILE A 222 -2.02 9.02 -4.98
CA ILE A 222 -0.89 9.88 -4.62
C ILE A 222 -1.15 11.28 -5.17
N PRO A 223 -0.94 12.37 -4.38
CA PRO A 223 -0.97 13.73 -4.89
C PRO A 223 0.06 13.91 -6.02
N ALA A 224 -0.33 14.63 -7.06
CA ALA A 224 0.50 14.78 -8.25
C ALA A 224 1.88 15.37 -7.97
N ASP A 225 2.01 16.22 -6.94
CA ASP A 225 3.28 16.87 -6.59
C ASP A 225 4.21 15.98 -5.76
N TYR A 226 3.72 14.85 -5.26
CA TYR A 226 4.54 13.92 -4.46
C TYR A 226 5.51 13.10 -5.32
N THR A 227 5.21 12.95 -6.61
CA THR A 227 5.93 12.05 -7.53
C THR A 227 6.82 12.77 -8.54
N VAL A 228 6.75 14.09 -8.64
CA VAL A 228 7.38 14.80 -9.74
C VAL A 228 8.39 15.83 -9.24
N GLN A 229 9.66 15.47 -9.31
CA GLN A 229 10.77 16.41 -9.28
C GLN A 229 11.18 16.89 -10.69
N THR A 230 10.33 16.71 -11.71
CA THR A 230 10.62 17.16 -13.07
C THR A 230 9.88 18.44 -13.41
N HIS A 231 10.60 19.43 -13.87
CA HIS A 231 10.11 20.76 -14.25
C HIS A 231 9.10 20.79 -15.42
N GLU A 232 8.80 19.67 -16.08
CA GLU A 232 7.91 19.59 -17.26
C GLU A 232 6.48 19.11 -16.99
N ALA A 233 6.03 19.03 -15.77
CA ALA A 233 4.93 18.15 -15.40
C ALA A 233 3.56 18.79 -15.26
N GLN A 234 3.17 19.78 -16.04
CA GLN A 234 1.75 20.16 -16.14
C GLN A 234 0.91 19.10 -16.87
N SER A 235 1.50 18.33 -17.79
CA SER A 235 0.79 17.35 -18.61
C SER A 235 0.44 16.03 -17.90
N GLY A 236 0.95 15.81 -16.67
CA GLY A 236 0.78 14.56 -15.92
C GLY A 236 -0.37 14.56 -14.90
N LYS A 237 -1.24 15.56 -14.90
CA LYS A 237 -2.24 15.78 -13.85
C LYS A 237 -3.67 15.67 -14.40
N ILE A 238 -4.56 15.03 -13.61
CA ILE A 238 -6.02 15.03 -13.83
C ILE A 238 -6.61 16.11 -12.93
N SER A 239 -7.15 17.18 -13.53
CA SER A 239 -7.92 18.20 -12.79
C SER A 239 -9.28 17.62 -12.42
N CYS A 240 -9.65 17.68 -11.16
CA CYS A 240 -10.90 17.14 -10.64
C CYS A 240 -11.39 17.95 -9.43
N ARG A 241 -12.45 17.48 -8.80
CA ARG A 241 -12.90 17.96 -7.49
C ARG A 241 -12.88 16.80 -6.51
N LEU A 242 -12.35 17.04 -5.30
CA LEU A 242 -12.41 16.13 -4.17
C LEU A 242 -13.07 16.83 -2.99
N PHE A 243 -14.11 16.25 -2.44
CA PHE A 243 -14.93 16.86 -1.37
C PHE A 243 -15.38 18.28 -1.72
N GLY A 244 -15.78 18.49 -2.99
CA GLY A 244 -16.22 19.78 -3.49
C GLY A 244 -15.11 20.81 -3.76
N ARG A 245 -13.83 20.49 -3.49
CA ARG A 245 -12.68 21.40 -3.67
C ARG A 245 -11.91 21.06 -4.95
N PRO A 246 -11.31 22.04 -5.64
CA PRO A 246 -10.40 21.77 -6.75
C PRO A 246 -9.24 20.89 -6.30
N ALA A 247 -8.91 19.89 -7.11
CA ALA A 247 -7.83 18.96 -6.83
C ALA A 247 -7.14 18.49 -8.11
N LYS A 248 -5.92 18.00 -7.97
CA LYS A 248 -5.14 17.42 -9.05
C LYS A 248 -4.66 16.02 -8.64
N LEU A 249 -5.01 15.02 -9.45
CA LEU A 249 -4.59 13.64 -9.27
C LEU A 249 -3.53 13.26 -10.32
N HIS A 250 -2.75 12.25 -10.03
CA HIS A 250 -1.76 11.73 -10.97
C HIS A 250 -2.44 11.00 -12.14
N SER A 251 -2.05 11.29 -13.38
CA SER A 251 -2.65 10.69 -14.58
C SER A 251 -2.05 9.35 -14.99
N GLY A 252 -1.05 8.85 -14.27
CA GLY A 252 -0.28 7.66 -14.65
C GLY A 252 -1.15 6.44 -14.98
N VAL A 253 -2.14 6.14 -14.15
CA VAL A 253 -3.06 5.04 -14.38
C VAL A 253 -3.87 5.20 -15.66
N GLN A 254 -4.38 6.40 -15.94
CA GLN A 254 -5.14 6.71 -17.16
C GLN A 254 -4.27 6.60 -18.41
N ARG A 255 -3.08 7.20 -18.35
CA ARG A 255 -2.15 7.23 -19.52
C ARG A 255 -1.67 5.83 -19.86
N PHE A 256 -1.20 5.07 -18.87
CA PHE A 256 -0.73 3.71 -19.09
C PHE A 256 -1.84 2.80 -19.63
N SER A 257 -3.01 2.80 -18.98
CA SER A 257 -4.14 1.98 -19.43
C SER A 257 -4.63 2.32 -20.84
N ARG A 258 -4.52 3.60 -21.24
CA ARG A 258 -4.83 4.02 -22.62
C ARG A 258 -3.82 3.46 -23.63
N ILE A 259 -2.52 3.48 -23.28
CA ILE A 259 -1.45 2.98 -24.17
C ILE A 259 -1.63 1.49 -24.44
N VAL A 260 -1.93 0.70 -23.40
CA VAL A 260 -2.07 -0.75 -23.52
C VAL A 260 -3.50 -1.21 -23.86
N GLY A 261 -4.46 -0.30 -23.99
CA GLY A 261 -5.87 -0.63 -24.25
C GLY A 261 -6.55 -1.36 -23.09
N ALA A 262 -6.06 -1.19 -21.86
CA ALA A 262 -6.50 -1.96 -20.69
C ALA A 262 -7.77 -1.42 -20.04
N ARG A 263 -8.52 -2.30 -19.36
CA ARG A 263 -9.48 -1.92 -18.31
C ARG A 263 -8.73 -1.60 -17.03
N VAL A 264 -9.21 -0.61 -16.28
CA VAL A 264 -8.69 -0.26 -14.96
C VAL A 264 -9.59 -0.88 -13.90
N VAL A 265 -9.00 -1.67 -13.02
CA VAL A 265 -9.67 -2.27 -11.85
C VAL A 265 -9.18 -1.58 -10.60
N PHE A 266 -10.01 -0.71 -10.03
CA PHE A 266 -9.74 -0.09 -8.75
C PHE A 266 -10.10 -1.02 -7.61
N TYR A 267 -9.29 -1.03 -6.55
CA TYR A 267 -9.58 -1.75 -5.33
C TYR A 267 -8.84 -1.14 -4.14
N HIS A 268 -9.28 -1.51 -2.94
CA HIS A 268 -8.53 -1.23 -1.73
C HIS A 268 -8.74 -2.33 -0.69
N LEU A 269 -7.75 -2.50 0.15
CA LEU A 269 -7.86 -3.35 1.33
C LEU A 269 -8.40 -2.53 2.51
N TYR A 270 -9.23 -3.14 3.34
CA TYR A 270 -9.70 -2.56 4.59
C TYR A 270 -9.69 -3.60 5.71
N TYR A 271 -9.66 -3.14 6.97
CA TYR A 271 -9.60 -4.04 8.10
C TYR A 271 -10.92 -4.07 8.88
N GLN A 272 -11.64 -5.18 8.76
CA GLN A 272 -12.88 -5.44 9.49
C GLN A 272 -12.87 -6.86 10.07
N ARG A 273 -12.34 -7.02 11.29
CA ARG A 273 -12.09 -8.32 11.95
C ARG A 273 -11.19 -9.27 11.14
N GLY A 274 -10.43 -8.74 10.20
CA GLY A 274 -9.57 -9.40 9.24
C GLY A 274 -9.35 -8.51 8.04
N ILE A 275 -8.38 -8.86 7.17
CA ILE A 275 -8.15 -8.15 5.91
C ILE A 275 -9.25 -8.51 4.94
N LYS A 276 -9.87 -7.50 4.36
CA LYS A 276 -10.91 -7.58 3.34
C LYS A 276 -10.54 -6.71 2.15
N ILE A 277 -11.14 -6.98 1.02
CA ILE A 277 -10.98 -6.20 -0.21
C ILE A 277 -12.31 -5.60 -0.64
N LYS A 278 -12.28 -4.36 -1.13
CA LYS A 278 -13.38 -3.74 -1.88
C LYS A 278 -12.90 -3.52 -3.30
N ILE A 279 -13.62 -4.08 -4.25
CA ILE A 279 -13.31 -4.04 -5.67
C ILE A 279 -14.37 -3.21 -6.36
N TYR A 280 -13.97 -2.36 -7.29
CA TYR A 280 -14.87 -1.55 -8.10
C TYR A 280 -15.00 -2.14 -9.50
N SER A 281 -16.14 -1.87 -10.16
CA SER A 281 -16.36 -2.32 -11.53
C SER A 281 -15.25 -1.84 -12.46
N PRO A 282 -14.74 -2.69 -13.37
CA PRO A 282 -13.71 -2.31 -14.32
C PRO A 282 -14.14 -1.12 -15.20
N VAL A 283 -13.30 -0.11 -15.33
CA VAL A 283 -13.59 1.11 -16.08
C VAL A 283 -12.71 1.27 -17.30
N LEU A 284 -13.20 1.97 -18.32
CA LEU A 284 -12.39 2.39 -19.47
C LEU A 284 -11.42 3.51 -19.09
N PRO A 285 -10.26 3.63 -19.74
CA PRO A 285 -9.31 4.72 -19.47
C PRO A 285 -9.92 6.12 -19.56
N LYS A 286 -10.88 6.34 -20.46
CA LYS A 286 -11.61 7.62 -20.61
C LYS A 286 -12.50 7.97 -19.42
N GLU A 287 -12.90 6.98 -18.63
CA GLU A 287 -13.78 7.14 -17.47
C GLU A 287 -13.00 7.41 -16.17
N VAL A 288 -11.71 7.08 -16.15
CA VAL A 288 -10.83 7.25 -14.97
C VAL A 288 -10.93 8.67 -14.37
N PRO A 289 -10.88 9.77 -15.14
CA PRO A 289 -10.95 11.13 -14.55
C PRO A 289 -12.25 11.41 -13.79
N LYS A 290 -13.35 10.76 -14.16
CA LYS A 290 -14.65 10.93 -13.50
C LYS A 290 -14.81 9.96 -12.31
N THR A 291 -14.32 8.74 -12.46
CA THR A 291 -14.56 7.65 -11.50
C THR A 291 -13.56 7.68 -10.33
N LEU A 292 -12.29 7.96 -10.60
CA LEU A 292 -11.23 7.93 -9.58
C LEU A 292 -11.49 8.90 -8.40
N PRO A 293 -11.90 10.17 -8.61
CA PRO A 293 -12.21 11.06 -7.49
C PRO A 293 -13.31 10.53 -6.58
N LEU A 294 -14.38 9.96 -7.16
CA LEU A 294 -15.50 9.39 -6.40
C LEU A 294 -15.06 8.16 -5.58
N ILE A 295 -14.22 7.32 -6.17
CA ILE A 295 -13.65 6.15 -5.46
C ILE A 295 -12.81 6.61 -4.26
N ILE A 296 -11.95 7.61 -4.45
CA ILE A 296 -11.12 8.17 -3.37
C ILE A 296 -12.03 8.75 -2.27
N GLU A 297 -13.00 9.61 -2.61
CA GLU A 297 -13.91 10.21 -1.63
C GLU A 297 -14.65 9.16 -0.81
N ASN A 298 -15.25 8.16 -1.47
CA ASN A 298 -15.98 7.10 -0.81
C ASN A 298 -15.08 6.28 0.11
N THR A 299 -13.86 5.96 -0.35
CA THR A 299 -12.89 5.21 0.46
C THR A 299 -12.48 6.00 1.70
N LEU A 300 -12.23 7.30 1.57
CA LEU A 300 -11.82 8.15 2.68
C LEU A 300 -12.96 8.38 3.70
N ARG A 301 -14.23 8.37 3.24
CA ARG A 301 -15.39 8.45 4.13
C ARG A 301 -15.67 7.13 4.85
N ASP A 302 -15.65 6.02 4.11
CA ASP A 302 -16.00 4.71 4.65
C ASP A 302 -14.91 4.11 5.54
N TYR A 303 -13.62 4.36 5.19
CA TYR A 303 -12.45 3.75 5.82
C TYR A 303 -11.35 4.76 6.20
N PRO A 304 -11.68 5.85 6.92
CA PRO A 304 -10.73 6.91 7.21
C PRO A 304 -9.51 6.46 8.00
N GLN A 305 -9.67 5.43 8.87
CA GLN A 305 -8.56 4.89 9.67
C GLN A 305 -7.65 3.95 8.88
N ASP A 306 -8.01 3.58 7.65
CA ASP A 306 -7.24 2.65 6.83
C ASP A 306 -6.33 3.35 5.81
N TRP A 307 -6.65 4.59 5.43
CA TRP A 307 -5.85 5.33 4.46
C TRP A 307 -4.51 5.80 5.04
N LEU A 308 -3.42 5.56 4.31
CA LEU A 308 -2.06 5.76 4.80
C LEU A 308 -1.53 7.18 4.64
N LEU A 309 -2.11 7.99 3.73
CA LEU A 309 -1.52 9.24 3.27
C LEU A 309 -2.04 10.50 4.01
N TRP A 310 -2.85 10.35 5.05
CA TRP A 310 -3.38 11.48 5.82
C TRP A 310 -2.32 12.47 6.34
N HIS A 311 -1.10 12.03 6.54
CA HIS A 311 -0.03 12.86 7.05
C HIS A 311 0.73 13.62 5.95
N SER A 312 0.36 13.47 4.69
CA SER A 312 0.95 14.23 3.58
C SER A 312 0.53 15.70 3.66
N HIS A 313 1.49 16.60 3.61
CA HIS A 313 1.24 18.04 3.64
C HIS A 313 0.63 18.55 2.34
N SER A 314 0.90 17.90 1.23
CA SER A 314 0.37 18.23 -0.10
C SER A 314 -0.87 17.40 -0.40
N LEU A 315 -1.90 17.48 0.45
CA LEU A 315 -3.17 16.91 0.09
C LEU A 315 -3.73 17.63 -1.12
N TYR A 316 -4.54 16.93 -1.90
CA TYR A 316 -5.07 17.24 -3.22
C TYR A 316 -5.56 18.69 -3.47
N PHE A 317 -5.69 19.49 -2.43
CA PHE A 317 -6.29 20.84 -2.46
C PHE A 317 -5.33 22.00 -2.10
N ILE A 318 -4.06 21.74 -1.84
CA ILE A 318 -3.12 22.79 -1.37
C ILE A 318 -2.43 23.51 -2.54
N ASN A 319 -2.50 22.98 -3.75
CA ASN A 319 -1.83 23.56 -4.90
C ASN A 319 -2.84 24.29 -5.81
N HIS A 320 -2.89 25.58 -5.64
CA HIS A 320 -3.54 26.54 -6.53
C HIS A 320 -2.64 26.88 -7.71
#